data_ad1af1ca3a9674f13553d41db269a1bd
#
_entry.id   ad1af1ca3a9674f13553d41db269a1bd
#
_cell.length_a   1.000
_cell.length_b   1.000
_cell.length_c   1.000
_cell.angle_alpha   90.00
_cell.angle_beta   90.00
_cell.angle_gamma   90.00
#
_symmetry.space_group_name_H-M   'P 1'
#
loop_
_entity.id
_entity.type
_entity.pdbx_description
1 polymer ?
#
loop_
_entity_poly.entity_id
_entity_poly.type
_entity_poly.pdbx_seq_one_letter_code
_entity_poly.pdbx_strand_id
1 'polypeptide(L)'
;IRRQRQMCIRDRSGVEYSALRPEDLVVLDMNGNSVEGALHPSSDAKTHLELYRAFPEIGGVVHTHSVHAVAWAQAGRDIPCYGTTHADYFYGPVPCARALTGAEVEEDYEKNTGTVIVETFRARDIDPVHVPGVICRSHGPFAWGKDAAQAVYHAAVLEEVAKMALLTVQIDPGAAPAPQYVQDKHFLRKHGPGAYYGQARG
;
A
#
# COMPACT_ATOMS: atom_id res chain seq x y z
N ILE A 1 20.85 -15.68 13.14
CA ILE A 1 20.31 -14.66 14.06
C ILE A 1 19.17 -13.98 13.31
N ARG A 2 17.90 -14.35 13.64
CA ARG A 2 16.74 -13.59 13.14
C ARG A 2 16.82 -12.22 13.78
N ARG A 3 17.12 -11.19 13.00
CA ARG A 3 16.91 -9.80 13.45
C ARG A 3 15.44 -9.68 13.82
N GLN A 4 15.15 -9.30 15.06
CA GLN A 4 13.81 -8.86 15.45
C GLN A 4 13.42 -7.75 14.48
N ARG A 5 12.27 -7.90 13.82
CA ARG A 5 11.74 -6.85 12.95
C ARG A 5 11.39 -5.67 13.85
N GLN A 6 12.11 -4.60 13.68
CA GLN A 6 11.82 -3.29 14.27
C GLN A 6 11.24 -2.41 13.16
N MET A 7 10.19 -1.71 13.47
CA MET A 7 9.55 -0.79 12.56
C MET A 7 9.99 0.64 12.90
N CYS A 8 10.61 1.32 11.94
CA CYS A 8 10.94 2.72 12.06
C CYS A 8 9.81 3.53 11.43
N ILE A 9 9.10 4.32 12.23
CA ILE A 9 7.99 5.16 11.78
C ILE A 9 8.48 6.57 11.58
N ARG A 10 8.33 7.08 10.36
CA ARG A 10 8.71 8.44 9.99
C ARG A 10 7.61 9.46 10.23
N ASP A 11 6.35 9.01 10.32
CA ASP A 11 5.23 9.89 10.58
C ASP A 11 5.03 10.11 12.07
N ARG A 12 4.78 11.37 12.44
CA ARG A 12 4.55 11.82 13.81
C ARG A 12 3.31 12.68 13.86
N SER A 13 2.50 12.42 14.86
CA SER A 13 1.37 13.29 15.17
C SER A 13 1.88 14.71 15.52
N GLY A 14 1.59 15.69 14.66
CA GLY A 14 1.78 17.11 14.95
C GLY A 14 3.14 17.74 14.64
N VAL A 15 4.01 17.11 13.82
CA VAL A 15 5.25 17.74 13.32
C VAL A 15 5.25 17.80 11.81
N GLU A 16 5.61 18.98 11.27
CA GLU A 16 5.74 19.14 9.83
C GLU A 16 6.85 18.26 9.25
N TYR A 17 6.57 17.61 8.11
CA TYR A 17 7.53 16.71 7.42
C TYR A 17 8.87 17.37 7.10
N SER A 18 8.87 18.67 6.78
CA SER A 18 10.06 19.47 6.47
C SER A 18 10.98 19.67 7.66
N ALA A 19 10.45 19.53 8.89
CA ALA A 19 11.19 19.70 10.14
C ALA A 19 11.69 18.39 10.76
N LEU A 20 11.31 17.23 10.18
CA LEU A 20 11.72 15.92 10.69
C LEU A 20 13.20 15.63 10.45
N ARG A 21 13.88 15.17 11.49
CA ARG A 21 15.27 14.73 11.49
C ARG A 21 15.37 13.24 11.80
N PRO A 22 16.47 12.56 11.43
CA PRO A 22 16.64 11.13 11.73
C PRO A 22 16.49 10.77 13.20
N GLU A 23 16.94 11.63 14.11
CA GLU A 23 16.83 11.46 15.55
C GLU A 23 15.40 11.58 16.08
N ASP A 24 14.50 12.10 15.25
CA ASP A 24 13.07 12.22 15.59
C ASP A 24 12.28 10.93 15.27
N LEU A 25 12.91 9.93 14.66
CA LEU A 25 12.28 8.66 14.33
C LEU A 25 12.00 7.85 15.60
N VAL A 26 10.83 7.18 15.60
CA VAL A 26 10.44 6.29 16.70
C VAL A 26 10.58 4.86 16.23
N VAL A 27 11.22 4.01 17.05
CA VAL A 27 11.34 2.58 16.79
C VAL A 27 10.36 1.83 17.69
N LEU A 28 9.50 1.04 17.09
CA LEU A 28 8.56 0.17 17.80
C LEU A 28 8.96 -1.30 17.65
N ASP A 29 8.67 -2.10 18.67
CA ASP A 29 8.66 -3.55 18.53
C ASP A 29 7.39 -4.03 17.80
N MET A 30 7.32 -5.31 17.49
CA MET A 30 6.15 -5.88 16.81
C MET A 30 4.89 -5.96 17.70
N ASN A 31 4.99 -5.61 18.98
CA ASN A 31 3.85 -5.47 19.89
C ASN A 31 3.35 -4.01 19.97
N GLY A 32 4.09 -3.07 19.34
CA GLY A 32 3.77 -1.66 19.34
C GLY A 32 4.37 -0.89 20.52
N ASN A 33 5.27 -1.50 21.29
CA ASN A 33 5.97 -0.82 22.38
C ASN A 33 7.12 0.03 21.80
N SER A 34 7.31 1.25 22.32
CA SER A 34 8.44 2.08 21.94
C SER A 34 9.74 1.47 22.47
N VAL A 35 10.72 1.26 21.57
CA VAL A 35 12.06 0.75 21.88
C VAL A 35 13.08 1.88 21.84
N GLU A 36 12.94 2.80 20.89
CA GLU A 36 13.79 3.99 20.73
C GLU A 36 12.95 5.19 20.30
N GLY A 37 13.43 6.39 20.64
CA GLY A 37 12.77 7.67 20.36
C GLY A 37 11.98 8.18 21.55
N ALA A 38 11.99 9.52 21.71
CA ALA A 38 11.33 10.22 22.81
C ALA A 38 9.90 10.68 22.46
N LEU A 39 9.47 10.45 21.24
CA LEU A 39 8.27 11.06 20.66
C LEU A 39 7.15 10.04 20.50
N HIS A 40 5.91 10.51 20.43
CA HIS A 40 4.79 9.62 20.17
C HIS A 40 4.81 9.15 18.72
N PRO A 41 4.66 7.82 18.45
CA PRO A 41 4.52 7.30 17.10
C PRO A 41 3.24 7.83 16.44
N SER A 42 3.17 7.72 15.11
CA SER A 42 1.94 7.95 14.35
C SER A 42 0.82 7.04 14.86
N SER A 43 -0.42 7.52 14.83
CA SER A 43 -1.60 6.69 15.09
C SER A 43 -1.68 5.51 14.12
N ASP A 44 -1.28 5.70 12.86
CA ASP A 44 -1.27 4.66 11.81
C ASP A 44 -0.27 3.52 12.08
N ALA A 45 0.59 3.66 13.09
CA ALA A 45 1.52 2.58 13.48
C ALA A 45 0.84 1.24 13.69
N LYS A 46 -0.38 1.24 14.25
CA LYS A 46 -1.16 0.01 14.47
C LYS A 46 -1.56 -0.65 13.15
N THR A 47 -1.97 0.13 12.15
CA THR A 47 -2.26 -0.38 10.80
C THR A 47 -1.02 -1.02 10.19
N HIS A 48 0.13 -0.34 10.26
CA HIS A 48 1.40 -0.86 9.74
C HIS A 48 1.80 -2.18 10.43
N LEU A 49 1.64 -2.27 11.75
CA LEU A 49 1.94 -3.50 12.51
C LEU A 49 1.09 -4.68 12.05
N GLU A 50 -0.21 -4.49 11.81
CA GLU A 50 -1.09 -5.54 11.28
C GLU A 50 -0.62 -6.03 9.91
N LEU A 51 -0.19 -5.12 9.02
CA LEU A 51 0.34 -5.47 7.70
C LEU A 51 1.66 -6.24 7.81
N TYR A 52 2.62 -5.81 8.64
CA TYR A 52 3.88 -6.51 8.85
C TYR A 52 3.70 -7.91 9.47
N ARG A 53 2.68 -8.09 10.31
CA ARG A 53 2.36 -9.41 10.88
C ARG A 53 1.76 -10.35 9.86
N ALA A 54 0.88 -9.81 9.01
CA ALA A 54 0.10 -10.59 8.04
C ALA A 54 0.88 -10.91 6.76
N PHE A 55 1.78 -10.02 6.34
CA PHE A 55 2.55 -10.10 5.10
C PHE A 55 4.05 -10.15 5.40
N PRO A 56 4.61 -11.33 5.69
CA PRO A 56 6.00 -11.47 6.16
C PRO A 56 7.05 -11.07 5.13
N GLU A 57 6.68 -10.94 3.86
CA GLU A 57 7.57 -10.58 2.74
C GLU A 57 7.81 -9.07 2.65
N ILE A 58 6.96 -8.24 3.25
CA ILE A 58 7.10 -6.80 3.17
C ILE A 58 8.09 -6.25 4.20
N GLY A 59 8.85 -5.22 3.83
CA GLY A 59 9.84 -4.57 4.69
C GLY A 59 9.67 -3.05 4.79
N GLY A 60 8.68 -2.48 4.09
CA GLY A 60 8.28 -1.08 4.19
C GLY A 60 6.80 -0.91 3.88
N VAL A 61 6.14 0.02 4.57
CA VAL A 61 4.73 0.41 4.34
C VAL A 61 4.67 1.93 4.32
N VAL A 62 3.90 2.47 3.39
CA VAL A 62 3.63 3.92 3.25
C VAL A 62 2.12 4.12 3.21
N HIS A 63 1.63 5.05 3.99
CA HIS A 63 0.27 5.58 3.91
C HIS A 63 0.31 7.02 3.40
N THR A 64 -0.62 7.38 2.53
CA THR A 64 -0.78 8.74 2.02
C THR A 64 -2.26 9.08 1.85
N HIS A 65 -2.55 10.37 1.70
CA HIS A 65 -3.86 10.85 1.25
C HIS A 65 -3.74 11.44 -0.16
N SER A 66 -3.10 10.70 -1.06
CA SER A 66 -2.90 11.13 -2.45
C SER A 66 -4.24 11.25 -3.19
N VAL A 67 -4.38 12.31 -3.97
CA VAL A 67 -5.69 12.84 -4.42
C VAL A 67 -6.50 11.82 -5.22
N HIS A 68 -5.88 11.17 -6.21
CA HIS A 68 -6.61 10.29 -7.11
C HIS A 68 -6.92 8.95 -6.46
N ALA A 69 -5.99 8.40 -5.68
CA ALA A 69 -6.23 7.18 -4.92
C ALA A 69 -7.33 7.39 -3.86
N VAL A 70 -7.35 8.54 -3.18
CA VAL A 70 -8.43 8.91 -2.24
C VAL A 70 -9.78 9.03 -2.97
N ALA A 71 -9.82 9.60 -4.18
CA ALA A 71 -11.05 9.69 -4.95
C ALA A 71 -11.65 8.30 -5.25
N TRP A 72 -10.83 7.32 -5.64
CA TRP A 72 -11.26 5.93 -5.81
C TRP A 72 -11.71 5.30 -4.49
N ALA A 73 -10.97 5.55 -3.40
CA ALA A 73 -11.33 5.08 -2.06
C ALA A 73 -12.70 5.63 -1.60
N GLN A 74 -12.97 6.92 -1.81
CA GLN A 74 -14.25 7.55 -1.50
C GLN A 74 -15.39 6.97 -2.35
N ALA A 75 -15.12 6.69 -3.63
CA ALA A 75 -16.07 6.02 -4.51
C ALA A 75 -16.32 4.55 -4.11
N GLY A 76 -15.44 3.95 -3.30
CA GLY A 76 -15.54 2.56 -2.85
C GLY A 76 -15.39 1.56 -4.00
N ARG A 77 -14.53 1.88 -4.97
CA ARG A 77 -14.27 1.05 -6.16
C ARG A 77 -12.80 0.70 -6.25
N ASP A 78 -12.51 -0.53 -6.66
CA ASP A 78 -11.15 -0.93 -7.04
C ASP A 78 -10.62 -0.01 -8.15
N ILE A 79 -9.30 0.16 -8.22
CA ILE A 79 -8.65 0.84 -9.36
C ILE A 79 -8.39 -0.21 -10.43
N PRO A 80 -9.11 -0.18 -11.57
CA PRO A 80 -8.96 -1.18 -12.62
C PRO A 80 -7.61 -1.09 -13.33
N CYS A 81 -7.08 -2.25 -13.75
CA CYS A 81 -5.89 -2.29 -14.59
C CYS A 81 -6.24 -1.99 -16.05
N TYR A 82 -6.27 -0.73 -16.44
CA TYR A 82 -6.58 -0.33 -17.82
C TYR A 82 -5.39 -0.42 -18.78
N GLY A 83 -4.16 -0.42 -18.27
CA GLY A 83 -3.00 -0.32 -19.14
C GLY A 83 -1.74 -0.95 -18.59
N THR A 84 -0.73 -0.95 -19.43
CA THR A 84 0.55 -1.62 -19.20
C THR A 84 1.36 -1.01 -18.06
N THR A 85 1.26 0.30 -17.82
CA THR A 85 1.91 0.96 -16.67
C THR A 85 1.38 0.39 -15.35
N HIS A 86 0.07 0.20 -15.24
CA HIS A 86 -0.54 -0.44 -14.07
C HIS A 86 -0.04 -1.90 -13.94
N ALA A 87 -0.16 -2.69 -15.02
CA ALA A 87 0.22 -4.10 -15.05
C ALA A 87 1.70 -4.35 -14.74
N ASP A 88 2.59 -3.39 -14.99
CA ASP A 88 4.01 -3.49 -14.67
C ASP A 88 4.29 -3.52 -13.15
N TYR A 89 3.35 -3.09 -12.31
CA TYR A 89 3.55 -2.94 -10.86
C TYR A 89 2.48 -3.61 -10.00
N PHE A 90 1.28 -3.76 -10.51
CA PHE A 90 0.15 -4.39 -9.82
C PHE A 90 -0.47 -5.44 -10.73
N TYR A 91 -0.49 -6.68 -10.27
CA TYR A 91 -1.07 -7.80 -11.03
C TYR A 91 -2.58 -7.86 -10.81
N GLY A 92 -3.31 -7.25 -11.71
CA GLY A 92 -4.75 -7.05 -11.58
C GLY A 92 -5.13 -5.69 -10.98
N PRO A 93 -6.37 -5.50 -10.54
CA PRO A 93 -6.82 -4.24 -9.95
C PRO A 93 -6.18 -3.98 -8.58
N VAL A 94 -5.95 -2.71 -8.22
CA VAL A 94 -5.67 -2.35 -6.83
C VAL A 94 -6.98 -2.43 -6.06
N PRO A 95 -7.08 -3.29 -5.02
CA PRO A 95 -8.33 -3.52 -4.32
C PRO A 95 -8.75 -2.33 -3.45
N CYS A 96 -10.07 -2.13 -3.35
CA CYS A 96 -10.68 -1.25 -2.35
C CYS A 96 -11.16 -2.12 -1.17
N ALA A 97 -10.53 -1.94 -0.01
CA ALA A 97 -10.98 -2.57 1.21
C ALA A 97 -12.34 -1.99 1.64
N ARG A 98 -13.19 -2.82 2.24
CA ARG A 98 -14.51 -2.40 2.73
C ARG A 98 -14.44 -1.27 3.75
N ALA A 99 -15.54 -0.56 3.94
CA ALA A 99 -15.65 0.37 5.05
C ALA A 99 -15.58 -0.38 6.40
N LEU A 100 -15.03 0.29 7.40
CA LEU A 100 -15.14 -0.15 8.78
C LEU A 100 -16.59 0.01 9.27
N THR A 101 -17.01 -0.88 10.15
CA THR A 101 -18.27 -0.74 10.89
C THR A 101 -18.12 0.29 12.01
N GLY A 102 -19.24 0.83 12.54
CA GLY A 102 -19.20 1.73 13.67
C GLY A 102 -18.48 1.13 14.89
N ALA A 103 -18.70 -0.14 15.18
CA ALA A 103 -18.03 -0.84 16.27
C ALA A 103 -16.51 -0.93 16.08
N GLU A 104 -16.04 -1.22 14.87
CA GLU A 104 -14.61 -1.26 14.55
C GLU A 104 -13.94 0.12 14.69
N VAL A 105 -14.68 1.19 14.36
CA VAL A 105 -14.20 2.58 14.52
C VAL A 105 -14.07 2.93 15.98
N GLU A 106 -15.05 2.57 16.81
CA GLU A 106 -15.08 2.87 18.25
C GLU A 106 -14.06 2.04 19.04
N GLU A 107 -13.81 0.78 18.63
CA GLU A 107 -12.91 -0.14 19.31
C GLU A 107 -11.45 0.25 19.14
N ASP A 108 -10.95 0.24 17.89
CA ASP A 108 -9.56 0.60 17.54
C ASP A 108 -9.46 0.86 16.03
N TYR A 109 -9.71 2.08 15.61
CA TYR A 109 -9.81 2.50 14.20
C TYR A 109 -8.59 2.09 13.36
N GLU A 110 -7.38 2.39 13.84
CA GLU A 110 -6.16 2.16 13.08
C GLU A 110 -5.82 0.66 12.99
N LYS A 111 -5.98 -0.08 14.07
CA LYS A 111 -5.80 -1.52 14.07
C LYS A 111 -6.81 -2.19 13.14
N ASN A 112 -8.08 -1.82 13.25
CA ASN A 112 -9.15 -2.39 12.44
C ASN A 112 -9.02 -2.03 10.96
N THR A 113 -8.45 -0.87 10.63
CA THR A 113 -8.03 -0.55 9.25
C THR A 113 -7.05 -1.59 8.71
N GLY A 114 -6.02 -1.93 9.47
CA GLY A 114 -5.06 -2.99 9.10
C GLY A 114 -5.73 -4.35 8.95
N THR A 115 -6.61 -4.69 9.89
CA THR A 115 -7.37 -5.96 9.86
C THR A 115 -8.21 -6.08 8.59
N VAL A 116 -8.94 -5.04 8.20
CA VAL A 116 -9.80 -5.02 6.99
C VAL A 116 -8.97 -5.09 5.71
N ILE A 117 -7.78 -4.51 5.69
CA ILE A 117 -6.85 -4.69 4.56
C ILE A 117 -6.46 -6.17 4.42
N VAL A 118 -6.00 -6.79 5.51
CA VAL A 118 -5.62 -8.21 5.52
C VAL A 118 -6.78 -9.12 5.12
N GLU A 119 -7.96 -8.85 5.65
CA GLU A 119 -9.21 -9.53 5.32
C GLU A 119 -9.51 -9.46 3.81
N THR A 120 -9.35 -8.27 3.19
CA THR A 120 -9.57 -8.05 1.76
C THR A 120 -8.63 -8.92 0.91
N PHE A 121 -7.34 -8.98 1.26
CA PHE A 121 -6.36 -9.78 0.52
C PHE A 121 -6.63 -11.27 0.65
N ARG A 122 -6.94 -11.75 1.86
CA ARG A 122 -7.26 -13.16 2.11
C ARG A 122 -8.56 -13.60 1.43
N ALA A 123 -9.61 -12.81 1.56
CA ALA A 123 -10.93 -13.15 0.99
C ALA A 123 -10.93 -13.16 -0.54
N ARG A 124 -10.04 -12.38 -1.17
CA ARG A 124 -9.93 -12.26 -2.63
C ARG A 124 -8.76 -13.04 -3.22
N ASP A 125 -8.04 -13.82 -2.40
CA ASP A 125 -6.84 -14.58 -2.78
C ASP A 125 -5.79 -13.73 -3.53
N ILE A 126 -5.54 -12.51 -3.01
CA ILE A 126 -4.57 -11.56 -3.58
C ILE A 126 -3.21 -11.75 -2.92
N ASP A 127 -2.18 -11.97 -3.75
CA ASP A 127 -0.80 -11.99 -3.30
C ASP A 127 -0.31 -10.56 -3.02
N PRO A 128 0.08 -10.21 -1.76
CA PRO A 128 0.55 -8.88 -1.42
C PRO A 128 1.89 -8.50 -2.07
N VAL A 129 2.66 -9.46 -2.56
CA VAL A 129 3.88 -9.18 -3.33
C VAL A 129 3.55 -8.79 -4.78
N HIS A 130 2.48 -9.38 -5.33
CA HIS A 130 2.04 -9.11 -6.69
C HIS A 130 1.13 -7.87 -6.79
N VAL A 131 0.43 -7.52 -5.72
CA VAL A 131 -0.38 -6.31 -5.61
C VAL A 131 0.07 -5.52 -4.37
N PRO A 132 1.18 -4.77 -4.46
CA PRO A 132 1.79 -4.12 -3.30
C PRO A 132 1.09 -2.82 -2.89
N GLY A 133 -0.24 -2.84 -2.82
CA GLY A 133 -1.04 -1.68 -2.41
C GLY A 133 -2.53 -1.97 -2.33
N VAL A 134 -3.23 -1.09 -1.64
CA VAL A 134 -4.66 -1.14 -1.36
C VAL A 134 -5.18 0.28 -1.18
N ILE A 135 -6.45 0.50 -1.46
CA ILE A 135 -7.16 1.70 -1.01
C ILE A 135 -8.20 1.32 0.03
N CYS A 136 -8.29 2.08 1.11
CA CYS A 136 -9.28 1.87 2.18
C CYS A 136 -10.47 2.77 1.94
N ARG A 137 -11.69 2.20 1.90
CA ARG A 137 -12.92 2.96 1.63
C ARG A 137 -13.06 4.16 2.58
N SER A 138 -13.33 5.33 1.99
CA SER A 138 -13.49 6.62 2.69
C SER A 138 -12.23 7.11 3.43
N HIS A 139 -11.05 6.54 3.15
CA HIS A 139 -9.80 6.92 3.80
C HIS A 139 -8.71 7.23 2.75
N GLY A 140 -7.88 6.26 2.40
CA GLY A 140 -6.78 6.48 1.47
C GLY A 140 -5.97 5.21 1.18
N PRO A 141 -4.90 5.34 0.40
CA PRO A 141 -4.06 4.23 0.01
C PRO A 141 -3.03 3.85 1.09
N PHE A 142 -2.76 2.56 1.17
CA PHE A 142 -1.54 1.98 1.74
C PHE A 142 -0.78 1.27 0.62
N ALA A 143 0.53 1.48 0.57
CA ALA A 143 1.42 0.78 -0.36
C ALA A 143 2.61 0.22 0.41
N TRP A 144 3.19 -0.86 -0.08
CA TRP A 144 4.31 -1.52 0.58
C TRP A 144 5.33 -2.06 -0.41
N GLY A 145 6.45 -2.54 0.11
CA GLY A 145 7.51 -3.15 -0.66
C GLY A 145 8.47 -3.92 0.24
N LYS A 146 9.51 -4.52 -0.34
CA LYS A 146 10.55 -5.25 0.39
C LYS A 146 11.37 -4.35 1.33
N ASP A 147 11.34 -3.03 1.11
CA ASP A 147 12.00 -1.99 1.88
C ASP A 147 11.24 -0.66 1.77
N ALA A 148 11.64 0.33 2.56
CA ALA A 148 11.01 1.64 2.58
C ALA A 148 11.09 2.37 1.23
N ALA A 149 12.20 2.25 0.50
CA ALA A 149 12.37 2.91 -0.80
C ALA A 149 11.39 2.34 -1.84
N GLN A 150 11.22 1.02 -1.86
CA GLN A 150 10.26 0.37 -2.75
C GLN A 150 8.81 0.70 -2.34
N ALA A 151 8.50 0.79 -1.05
CA ALA A 151 7.17 1.18 -0.58
C ALA A 151 6.81 2.62 -1.04
N VAL A 152 7.73 3.58 -0.91
CA VAL A 152 7.56 4.95 -1.41
C VAL A 152 7.37 4.96 -2.93
N TYR A 153 8.16 4.17 -3.66
CA TYR A 153 8.03 4.06 -5.11
C TYR A 153 6.65 3.51 -5.50
N HIS A 154 6.18 2.44 -4.85
CA HIS A 154 4.85 1.87 -5.11
C HIS A 154 3.72 2.85 -4.76
N ALA A 155 3.86 3.65 -3.69
CA ALA A 155 2.89 4.69 -3.35
C ALA A 155 2.78 5.75 -4.46
N ALA A 156 3.92 6.19 -5.03
CA ALA A 156 3.93 7.13 -6.15
C ALA A 156 3.30 6.53 -7.41
N VAL A 157 3.64 5.27 -7.73
CA VAL A 157 3.03 4.57 -8.89
C VAL A 157 1.54 4.37 -8.68
N LEU A 158 1.09 4.03 -7.47
CA LEU A 158 -0.33 3.86 -7.15
C LEU A 158 -1.13 5.13 -7.44
N GLU A 159 -0.61 6.29 -7.03
CA GLU A 159 -1.27 7.58 -7.33
C GLU A 159 -1.33 7.84 -8.83
N GLU A 160 -0.26 7.58 -9.58
CA GLU A 160 -0.25 7.80 -11.03
C GLU A 160 -1.21 6.85 -11.77
N VAL A 161 -1.27 5.57 -11.41
CA VAL A 161 -2.23 4.64 -12.05
C VAL A 161 -3.67 4.94 -11.64
N ALA A 162 -3.91 5.42 -10.41
CA ALA A 162 -5.21 5.91 -9.97
C ALA A 162 -5.68 7.11 -10.81
N LYS A 163 -4.77 8.05 -11.09
CA LYS A 163 -5.01 9.19 -11.97
C LYS A 163 -5.32 8.76 -13.40
N MET A 164 -4.49 7.88 -13.97
CA MET A 164 -4.70 7.35 -15.31
C MET A 164 -6.07 6.65 -15.42
N ALA A 165 -6.41 5.82 -14.44
CA ALA A 165 -7.70 5.13 -14.40
C ALA A 165 -8.88 6.11 -14.32
N LEU A 166 -8.78 7.16 -13.49
CA LEU A 166 -9.81 8.20 -13.39
C LEU A 166 -10.01 8.91 -14.73
N LEU A 167 -8.93 9.33 -15.38
CA LEU A 167 -9.00 9.97 -16.70
C LEU A 167 -9.55 9.03 -17.77
N THR A 168 -9.23 7.73 -17.70
CA THR A 168 -9.77 6.73 -18.63
C THR A 168 -11.29 6.65 -18.52
N VAL A 169 -11.86 6.56 -17.31
CA VAL A 169 -13.32 6.49 -17.15
C VAL A 169 -14.02 7.82 -17.42
N GLN A 170 -13.31 8.95 -17.37
CA GLN A 170 -13.82 10.23 -17.82
C GLN A 170 -13.91 10.32 -19.35
N ILE A 171 -12.94 9.74 -20.07
CA ILE A 171 -12.91 9.70 -21.54
C ILE A 171 -13.95 8.68 -22.04
N ASP A 172 -13.97 7.50 -21.45
CA ASP A 172 -14.91 6.42 -21.77
C ASP A 172 -15.39 5.72 -20.49
N PRO A 173 -16.62 6.03 -20.02
CA PRO A 173 -17.20 5.36 -18.85
C PRO A 173 -17.38 3.84 -19.02
N GLY A 174 -17.39 3.35 -20.25
CA GLY A 174 -17.51 1.93 -20.61
C GLY A 174 -16.16 1.22 -20.82
N ALA A 175 -15.04 1.89 -20.61
CA ALA A 175 -13.71 1.31 -20.83
C ALA A 175 -13.54 -0.02 -20.06
N ALA A 176 -13.13 -1.06 -20.79
CA ALA A 176 -12.80 -2.35 -20.20
C ALA A 176 -11.34 -2.39 -19.72
N PRO A 177 -11.04 -3.15 -18.65
CA PRO A 177 -9.65 -3.40 -18.24
C PRO A 177 -8.83 -4.02 -19.38
N ALA A 178 -7.51 -3.82 -19.33
CA ALA A 178 -6.60 -4.45 -20.28
C ALA A 178 -6.78 -5.97 -20.28
N PRO A 179 -6.77 -6.63 -21.44
CA PRO A 179 -6.90 -8.08 -21.53
C PRO A 179 -5.87 -8.81 -20.65
N GLN A 180 -6.26 -9.93 -20.05
CA GLN A 180 -5.41 -10.66 -19.11
C GLN A 180 -4.04 -11.00 -19.69
N TYR A 181 -3.97 -11.44 -20.96
CA TYR A 181 -2.69 -11.76 -21.61
C TYR A 181 -1.74 -10.55 -21.73
N VAL A 182 -2.26 -9.31 -21.74
CA VAL A 182 -1.45 -8.08 -21.71
C VAL A 182 -0.93 -7.86 -20.29
N GLN A 183 -1.79 -8.01 -19.29
CA GLN A 183 -1.41 -7.89 -17.88
C GLN A 183 -0.34 -8.92 -17.53
N ASP A 184 -0.52 -10.19 -17.89
CA ASP A 184 0.43 -11.27 -17.69
C ASP A 184 1.79 -10.94 -18.31
N LYS A 185 1.78 -10.53 -19.58
CA LYS A 185 3.02 -10.19 -20.31
C LYS A 185 3.80 -9.09 -19.61
N HIS A 186 3.11 -8.03 -19.18
CA HIS A 186 3.75 -6.87 -18.54
C HIS A 186 4.25 -7.17 -17.13
N PHE A 187 3.45 -7.86 -16.34
CA PHE A 187 3.84 -8.24 -14.98
C PHE A 187 5.00 -9.24 -14.98
N LEU A 188 4.87 -10.34 -15.71
CA LEU A 188 5.84 -11.44 -15.69
C LEU A 188 7.21 -11.06 -16.28
N ARG A 189 7.27 -10.09 -17.21
CA ARG A 189 8.56 -9.61 -17.73
C ARG A 189 9.43 -8.92 -16.68
N LYS A 190 8.82 -8.42 -15.57
CA LYS A 190 9.50 -7.75 -14.46
C LYS A 190 9.61 -8.61 -13.21
N HIS A 191 8.62 -9.45 -12.94
CA HIS A 191 8.45 -10.15 -11.67
C HIS A 191 8.44 -11.68 -11.80
N GLY A 192 8.36 -12.22 -13.01
CA GLY A 192 8.33 -13.67 -13.26
C GLY A 192 9.70 -14.33 -13.20
N PRO A 193 9.72 -15.68 -13.18
CA PRO A 193 10.96 -16.46 -13.19
C PRO A 193 11.88 -16.18 -14.39
N GLY A 194 11.32 -15.70 -15.50
CA GLY A 194 12.02 -15.31 -16.71
C GLY A 194 12.09 -13.80 -16.92
N ALA A 195 12.11 -13.00 -15.85
CA ALA A 195 12.16 -11.55 -15.95
C ALA A 195 13.38 -11.09 -16.76
N TYR A 196 13.13 -10.29 -17.80
CA TYR A 196 14.15 -9.79 -18.72
C TYR A 196 14.15 -8.26 -18.83
N TYR A 197 13.21 -7.60 -18.16
CA TYR A 197 13.11 -6.14 -18.20
C TYR A 197 13.91 -5.52 -17.07
N GLY A 198 14.84 -4.66 -17.42
CA GLY A 198 15.75 -3.97 -16.50
C GLY A 198 17.19 -4.11 -16.92
N GLN A 199 18.05 -3.27 -16.33
CA GLN A 199 19.49 -3.38 -16.52
C GLN A 199 20.02 -4.54 -15.66
N ALA A 200 20.85 -5.40 -16.22
CA ALA A 200 21.63 -6.33 -15.42
C ALA A 200 22.46 -5.53 -14.40
N ARG A 201 22.27 -5.77 -13.13
CA ARG A 201 23.17 -5.24 -12.11
C ARG A 201 24.47 -5.99 -12.24
N GLY A 202 25.52 -5.32 -12.81
CA GLY A 202 26.89 -5.82 -12.80
C GLY A 202 27.44 -5.92 -11.38
#